data_93ca1fef9fd183f50fbfc706f5bfe7cc
#
_entry.id   93ca1fef9fd183f50fbfc706f5bfe7cc
#
_cell.length_a   1.000
_cell.length_b   1.000
_cell.length_c   1.000
_cell.angle_alpha   90.00
_cell.angle_beta   90.00
_cell.angle_gamma   90.00
#
_symmetry.space_group_name_H-M   'P 1'
#
loop_
_entity.id
_entity.type
_entity.pdbx_description
1 polymer ?
#
loop_
_entity_poly.entity_id
_entity_poly.type
_entity_poly.pdbx_seq_one_letter_code
_entity_poly.pdbx_strand_id
1 'polypeptide(L)'
;MKLVIEDSPKTVTVITPTIDSPKLLDAIFSIKNQTYKCNHLLVVDGPEYWDTVVGMCGSDDCEIVMSPENTGKTGGNFYGHRIYAAYPHLLNSDYILFLDEDNWYESNHVETLIKTIESKNLDFSYSLRKIYDPSRNYICDDNCESLGKWPIFMSRHSPHGHQFLIDTSSFCFRREFIQQTCHFWHHGWGGDRHYLYSVKDKAKYDTNGKHTLCYRLDGNPNSVTKEFFETGNKTQQAYYEGKYPWLKI
;
A
#
# COMPACT_ATOMS: atom_id res chain seq x y z
N MET A 1 -22.21 34.09 18.30
CA MET A 1 -22.54 32.66 18.07
C MET A 1 -21.52 32.12 17.05
N LYS A 2 -20.46 31.42 17.51
CA LYS A 2 -19.57 30.72 16.59
C LYS A 2 -20.30 29.47 16.12
N LEU A 3 -20.65 29.40 14.85
CA LEU A 3 -21.02 28.13 14.20
C LEU A 3 -19.82 27.20 14.34
N VAL A 4 -19.94 26.20 15.22
CA VAL A 4 -19.06 25.02 15.18
C VAL A 4 -19.57 24.22 13.97
N ILE A 5 -18.91 24.37 12.85
CA ILE A 5 -19.08 23.44 11.72
C ILE A 5 -18.40 22.16 12.23
N GLU A 6 -19.19 21.18 12.67
CA GLU A 6 -18.69 19.82 12.83
C GLU A 6 -18.23 19.39 11.45
N ASP A 7 -16.91 19.23 11.27
CA ASP A 7 -16.35 18.66 10.06
C ASP A 7 -16.96 17.25 9.90
N SER A 8 -17.70 17.06 8.82
CA SER A 8 -18.19 15.72 8.47
C SER A 8 -16.99 14.77 8.36
N PRO A 9 -17.13 13.51 8.79
CA PRO A 9 -16.03 12.54 8.72
C PRO A 9 -15.53 12.44 7.28
N LYS A 10 -14.20 12.52 7.12
CA LYS A 10 -13.55 12.43 5.83
C LYS A 10 -13.82 11.09 5.19
N THR A 11 -14.08 11.09 3.90
CA THR A 11 -14.35 9.89 3.11
C THR A 11 -13.05 9.21 2.66
N VAL A 12 -13.07 7.88 2.63
CA VAL A 12 -11.88 7.06 2.28
C VAL A 12 -12.28 6.00 1.27
N THR A 13 -11.48 5.83 0.23
CA THR A 13 -11.58 4.68 -0.68
C THR A 13 -10.25 3.95 -0.75
N VAL A 14 -10.31 2.62 -0.58
CA VAL A 14 -9.19 1.71 -0.85
C VAL A 14 -9.42 1.06 -2.20
N ILE A 15 -8.44 1.16 -3.09
CA ILE A 15 -8.46 0.56 -4.44
C ILE A 15 -7.67 -0.74 -4.40
N THR A 16 -8.28 -1.84 -4.83
CA THR A 16 -7.63 -3.14 -4.99
C THR A 16 -7.80 -3.65 -6.42
N PRO A 17 -6.75 -3.64 -7.24
CA PRO A 17 -6.73 -4.39 -8.50
C PRO A 17 -6.76 -5.88 -8.21
N THR A 18 -7.51 -6.65 -8.97
CA THR A 18 -7.62 -8.11 -8.74
C THR A 18 -7.74 -8.90 -10.04
N ILE A 19 -7.15 -10.10 -10.04
CA ILE A 19 -7.24 -11.11 -11.08
C ILE A 19 -7.75 -12.46 -10.52
N ASP A 20 -8.71 -12.41 -9.58
CA ASP A 20 -9.38 -13.55 -8.95
C ASP A 20 -8.55 -14.39 -7.94
N SER A 21 -7.49 -13.84 -7.38
CA SER A 21 -6.73 -14.55 -6.36
C SER A 21 -7.60 -14.90 -5.14
N PRO A 22 -7.58 -16.16 -4.63
CA PRO A 22 -8.29 -16.50 -3.40
C PRO A 22 -7.81 -15.72 -2.18
N LYS A 23 -6.62 -15.09 -2.26
CA LYS A 23 -6.08 -14.23 -1.22
C LYS A 23 -6.85 -12.91 -1.07
N LEU A 24 -7.62 -12.51 -2.09
CA LEU A 24 -8.47 -11.32 -2.10
C LEU A 24 -9.45 -11.28 -0.92
N LEU A 25 -9.90 -12.43 -0.42
CA LEU A 25 -10.78 -12.49 0.75
C LEU A 25 -10.14 -11.88 2.00
N ASP A 26 -8.81 -11.99 2.17
CA ASP A 26 -8.10 -11.38 3.29
C ASP A 26 -8.08 -9.85 3.17
N ALA A 27 -7.88 -9.33 1.94
CA ALA A 27 -7.96 -7.91 1.66
C ALA A 27 -9.36 -7.36 1.95
N ILE A 28 -10.42 -7.99 1.41
CA ILE A 28 -11.82 -7.59 1.64
C ILE A 28 -12.14 -7.56 3.15
N PHE A 29 -11.85 -8.65 3.85
CA PHE A 29 -12.10 -8.75 5.29
C PHE A 29 -11.35 -7.67 6.08
N SER A 30 -10.12 -7.36 5.71
CA SER A 30 -9.30 -6.36 6.40
C SER A 30 -9.85 -4.94 6.26
N ILE A 31 -10.40 -4.58 5.10
CA ILE A 31 -11.02 -3.27 4.87
C ILE A 31 -12.36 -3.15 5.61
N LYS A 32 -13.18 -4.20 5.56
CA LYS A 32 -14.46 -4.24 6.30
C LYS A 32 -14.27 -4.02 7.82
N ASN A 33 -13.15 -4.49 8.38
CA ASN A 33 -12.85 -4.43 9.81
C ASN A 33 -11.97 -3.24 10.22
N GLN A 34 -11.80 -2.22 9.36
CA GLN A 34 -11.08 -1.01 9.76
C GLN A 34 -11.84 -0.22 10.83
N THR A 35 -11.09 0.33 11.80
CA THR A 35 -11.64 1.26 12.81
C THR A 35 -12.12 2.58 12.19
N TYR A 36 -11.56 2.97 11.06
CA TYR A 36 -12.02 4.09 10.24
C TYR A 36 -12.80 3.55 9.04
N LYS A 37 -14.07 3.94 8.90
CA LYS A 37 -14.94 3.45 7.82
C LYS A 37 -14.36 3.80 6.45
N CYS A 38 -14.24 2.79 5.59
CA CYS A 38 -13.71 2.90 4.23
C CYS A 38 -14.68 2.32 3.23
N ASN A 39 -14.71 2.89 2.02
CA ASN A 39 -15.23 2.23 0.83
C ASN A 39 -14.12 1.34 0.26
N HIS A 40 -14.46 0.15 -0.19
CA HIS A 40 -13.54 -0.74 -0.87
C HIS A 40 -13.93 -0.84 -2.35
N LEU A 41 -13.06 -0.37 -3.25
CA LEU A 41 -13.24 -0.46 -4.68
C LEU A 41 -12.36 -1.60 -5.23
N LEU A 42 -12.99 -2.69 -5.63
CA LEU A 42 -12.33 -3.77 -6.36
C LEU A 42 -12.36 -3.45 -7.86
N VAL A 43 -11.19 -3.43 -8.48
CA VAL A 43 -11.06 -3.27 -9.92
C VAL A 43 -10.63 -4.59 -10.53
N VAL A 44 -11.57 -5.29 -11.11
CA VAL A 44 -11.32 -6.58 -11.79
C VAL A 44 -10.55 -6.31 -13.08
N ASP A 45 -9.30 -6.77 -13.13
CA ASP A 45 -8.36 -6.49 -14.22
C ASP A 45 -8.48 -7.51 -15.35
N GLY A 46 -9.64 -7.48 -16.02
CA GLY A 46 -9.98 -8.32 -17.14
C GLY A 46 -11.34 -9.01 -16.97
N PRO A 47 -12.15 -9.10 -18.04
CA PRO A 47 -13.50 -9.66 -17.99
C PRO A 47 -13.51 -11.16 -17.63
N GLU A 48 -12.43 -11.87 -17.90
CA GLU A 48 -12.30 -13.30 -17.61
C GLU A 48 -12.35 -13.63 -16.12
N TYR A 49 -12.10 -12.66 -15.23
CA TYR A 49 -12.07 -12.85 -13.77
C TYR A 49 -13.34 -12.38 -13.07
N TRP A 50 -14.28 -11.77 -13.81
CA TRP A 50 -15.46 -11.10 -13.26
C TRP A 50 -16.32 -12.00 -12.38
N ASP A 51 -16.75 -13.14 -12.92
CA ASP A 51 -17.68 -14.03 -12.21
C ASP A 51 -17.10 -14.58 -10.91
N THR A 52 -15.78 -14.88 -10.91
CA THR A 52 -15.08 -15.37 -9.72
C THR A 52 -15.01 -14.28 -8.65
N VAL A 53 -14.63 -13.06 -9.01
CA VAL A 53 -14.50 -11.94 -8.07
C VAL A 53 -15.86 -11.55 -7.49
N VAL A 54 -16.90 -11.47 -8.31
CA VAL A 54 -18.27 -11.21 -7.84
C VAL A 54 -18.73 -12.29 -6.86
N GLY A 55 -18.37 -13.57 -7.12
CA GLY A 55 -18.68 -14.67 -6.21
C GLY A 55 -17.95 -14.61 -4.86
N MET A 56 -16.80 -13.94 -4.79
CA MET A 56 -16.04 -13.75 -3.56
C MET A 56 -16.56 -12.59 -2.71
N CYS A 57 -17.14 -11.58 -3.34
CA CYS A 57 -17.61 -10.36 -2.68
C CYS A 57 -19.05 -10.53 -2.20
N GLY A 58 -19.31 -10.31 -0.93
CA GLY A 58 -20.68 -10.15 -0.41
C GLY A 58 -21.30 -8.87 -0.96
N SER A 59 -22.64 -8.83 -1.06
CA SER A 59 -23.38 -7.72 -1.70
C SER A 59 -23.09 -6.32 -1.15
N ASP A 60 -22.60 -6.21 0.10
CA ASP A 60 -22.43 -4.93 0.79
C ASP A 60 -20.97 -4.67 1.24
N ASP A 61 -20.02 -5.54 0.84
CA ASP A 61 -18.65 -5.45 1.36
C ASP A 61 -17.72 -4.62 0.47
N CYS A 62 -18.03 -4.49 -0.82
CA CYS A 62 -17.19 -3.76 -1.76
C CYS A 62 -17.97 -3.30 -3.00
N GLU A 63 -17.49 -2.23 -3.60
CA GLU A 63 -17.89 -1.81 -4.93
C GLU A 63 -17.02 -2.54 -5.96
N ILE A 64 -17.60 -3.11 -7.02
CA ILE A 64 -16.86 -3.87 -8.02
C ILE A 64 -17.02 -3.18 -9.37
N VAL A 65 -15.90 -2.96 -10.03
CA VAL A 65 -15.84 -2.47 -11.41
C VAL A 65 -14.92 -3.35 -12.24
N MET A 66 -15.11 -3.36 -13.53
CA MET A 66 -14.36 -4.22 -14.44
C MET A 66 -13.57 -3.39 -15.46
N SER A 67 -12.29 -3.69 -15.62
CA SER A 67 -11.50 -3.19 -16.75
C SER A 67 -11.89 -3.93 -18.03
N PRO A 68 -11.91 -3.26 -19.19
CA PRO A 68 -12.33 -3.88 -20.46
C PRO A 68 -11.37 -4.99 -20.91
N GLU A 69 -10.14 -5.00 -20.43
CA GLU A 69 -9.10 -5.98 -20.72
C GLU A 69 -8.15 -6.12 -19.53
N ASN A 70 -7.37 -7.20 -19.50
CA ASN A 70 -6.32 -7.35 -18.49
C ASN A 70 -5.15 -6.39 -18.78
N THR A 71 -5.03 -5.34 -17.96
CA THR A 71 -4.05 -4.28 -18.14
C THR A 71 -2.66 -4.68 -17.66
N GLY A 72 -2.54 -5.68 -16.79
CA GLY A 72 -1.29 -6.18 -16.25
C GLY A 72 -0.46 -6.98 -17.23
N LYS A 73 -1.12 -7.76 -18.12
CA LYS A 73 -0.46 -8.64 -19.08
C LYS A 73 -0.02 -7.93 -20.36
N THR A 74 -0.76 -6.88 -20.79
CA THR A 74 -0.56 -6.25 -22.10
C THR A 74 0.66 -5.32 -22.08
N GLY A 75 1.75 -5.72 -22.73
CA GLY A 75 2.87 -4.83 -23.04
C GLY A 75 3.89 -4.59 -21.93
N GLY A 76 4.00 -5.45 -20.90
CA GLY A 76 5.15 -5.41 -20.01
C GLY A 76 4.93 -5.41 -18.50
N ASN A 77 4.32 -6.42 -17.93
CA ASN A 77 4.29 -6.68 -16.47
C ASN A 77 3.91 -5.44 -15.64
N PHE A 78 2.75 -4.86 -15.93
CA PHE A 78 2.29 -3.67 -15.19
C PHE A 78 1.68 -4.01 -13.83
N TYR A 79 1.40 -5.27 -13.56
CA TYR A 79 0.73 -5.70 -12.33
C TYR A 79 -0.59 -4.91 -12.17
N GLY A 80 -0.90 -4.32 -11.05
CA GLY A 80 -2.04 -3.41 -10.88
C GLY A 80 -1.76 -1.93 -11.16
N HIS A 81 -0.56 -1.58 -11.64
CA HIS A 81 -0.09 -0.19 -11.69
C HIS A 81 -0.89 0.71 -12.64
N ARG A 82 -1.42 0.19 -13.75
CA ARG A 82 -2.29 0.97 -14.65
C ARG A 82 -3.60 1.35 -13.98
N ILE A 83 -4.12 0.49 -13.12
CA ILE A 83 -5.32 0.77 -12.33
C ILE A 83 -5.02 1.87 -11.33
N TYR A 84 -3.91 1.78 -10.60
CA TYR A 84 -3.46 2.83 -9.69
C TYR A 84 -3.17 4.17 -10.39
N ALA A 85 -2.75 4.13 -11.65
CA ALA A 85 -2.55 5.34 -12.46
C ALA A 85 -3.86 6.01 -12.91
N ALA A 86 -4.94 5.26 -13.08
CA ALA A 86 -6.17 5.75 -13.71
C ALA A 86 -7.28 6.06 -12.70
N TYR A 87 -7.56 5.17 -11.77
CA TYR A 87 -8.76 5.22 -10.93
C TYR A 87 -8.80 6.38 -9.92
N PRO A 88 -7.70 6.91 -9.37
CA PRO A 88 -7.78 8.09 -8.52
C PRO A 88 -8.48 9.30 -9.14
N HIS A 89 -8.41 9.47 -10.46
CA HIS A 89 -9.13 10.53 -11.17
C HIS A 89 -10.66 10.40 -11.15
N LEU A 90 -11.17 9.19 -10.92
CA LEU A 90 -12.60 8.88 -10.94
C LEU A 90 -13.24 8.97 -9.54
N LEU A 91 -12.43 9.20 -8.49
CA LEU A 91 -12.88 9.17 -7.10
C LEU A 91 -12.97 10.56 -6.50
N ASN A 92 -13.99 10.74 -5.63
CA ASN A 92 -14.22 11.98 -4.88
C ASN A 92 -13.94 11.85 -3.37
N SER A 93 -13.44 10.69 -2.92
CA SER A 93 -13.06 10.49 -1.52
C SER A 93 -11.91 11.40 -1.11
N ASP A 94 -11.92 11.88 0.14
CA ASP A 94 -10.89 12.79 0.67
C ASP A 94 -9.51 12.12 0.74
N TYR A 95 -9.51 10.80 1.00
CA TYR A 95 -8.30 9.96 1.02
C TYR A 95 -8.44 8.76 0.12
N ILE A 96 -7.34 8.39 -0.53
CA ILE A 96 -7.23 7.22 -1.40
C ILE A 96 -6.05 6.38 -0.94
N LEU A 97 -6.28 5.09 -0.76
CA LEU A 97 -5.27 4.09 -0.45
C LEU A 97 -5.23 3.03 -1.55
N PHE A 98 -4.11 2.34 -1.65
CA PHE A 98 -3.91 1.20 -2.52
C PHE A 98 -3.68 -0.06 -1.68
N LEU A 99 -4.23 -1.17 -2.12
CA LEU A 99 -4.02 -2.47 -1.48
C LEU A 99 -3.93 -3.54 -2.56
N ASP A 100 -2.81 -4.26 -2.63
CA ASP A 100 -2.67 -5.41 -3.50
C ASP A 100 -3.55 -6.56 -2.99
N GLU A 101 -4.11 -7.37 -3.91
CA GLU A 101 -5.11 -8.40 -3.58
C GLU A 101 -4.62 -9.52 -2.66
N ASP A 102 -3.31 -9.64 -2.45
CA ASP A 102 -2.70 -10.69 -1.62
C ASP A 102 -2.19 -10.20 -0.26
N ASN A 103 -2.33 -8.91 0.01
CA ASN A 103 -1.98 -8.26 1.27
C ASN A 103 -3.24 -7.94 2.09
N TRP A 104 -3.07 -7.53 3.33
CA TRP A 104 -4.17 -7.08 4.19
C TRP A 104 -3.70 -6.05 5.21
N TYR A 105 -4.64 -5.34 5.83
CA TYR A 105 -4.38 -4.31 6.84
C TYR A 105 -4.69 -4.79 8.26
N GLU A 106 -3.92 -4.29 9.23
CA GLU A 106 -4.35 -4.28 10.63
C GLU A 106 -5.56 -3.34 10.80
N SER A 107 -6.41 -3.60 11.79
CA SER A 107 -7.69 -2.88 11.94
C SER A 107 -7.58 -1.36 12.09
N ASN A 108 -6.44 -0.85 12.56
CA ASN A 108 -6.20 0.58 12.78
C ASN A 108 -5.32 1.24 11.71
N HIS A 109 -5.09 0.56 10.59
CA HIS A 109 -4.19 1.02 9.53
C HIS A 109 -4.62 2.38 8.97
N VAL A 110 -5.84 2.45 8.45
CA VAL A 110 -6.38 3.67 7.82
C VAL A 110 -6.45 4.83 8.81
N GLU A 111 -6.97 4.59 10.01
CA GLU A 111 -7.10 5.61 11.04
C GLU A 111 -5.75 6.25 11.40
N THR A 112 -4.71 5.42 11.57
CA THR A 112 -3.38 5.92 11.97
C THR A 112 -2.69 6.70 10.86
N LEU A 113 -2.90 6.32 9.61
CA LEU A 113 -2.36 7.04 8.45
C LEU A 113 -3.03 8.41 8.28
N ILE A 114 -4.37 8.47 8.36
CA ILE A 114 -5.09 9.75 8.28
C ILE A 114 -4.69 10.69 9.43
N LYS A 115 -4.61 10.18 10.66
CA LYS A 115 -4.14 10.98 11.81
C LYS A 115 -2.74 11.57 11.56
N THR A 116 -1.86 10.82 10.91
CA THR A 116 -0.52 11.29 10.57
C THR A 116 -0.56 12.39 9.51
N ILE A 117 -1.37 12.22 8.46
CA ILE A 117 -1.56 13.26 7.44
C ILE A 117 -2.09 14.55 8.05
N GLU A 118 -3.15 14.45 8.86
CA GLU A 118 -3.81 15.62 9.43
C GLU A 118 -2.92 16.35 10.45
N SER A 119 -2.29 15.61 11.36
CA SER A 119 -1.46 16.21 12.42
C SER A 119 -0.21 16.91 11.89
N LYS A 120 0.34 16.45 10.77
CA LYS A 120 1.57 16.99 10.16
C LYS A 120 1.32 17.78 8.88
N ASN A 121 0.08 17.92 8.44
CA ASN A 121 -0.34 18.55 7.19
C ASN A 121 0.45 18.02 5.97
N LEU A 122 0.38 16.71 5.76
CA LEU A 122 1.11 15.98 4.71
C LEU A 122 0.25 15.83 3.45
N ASP A 123 0.92 15.59 2.33
CA ASP A 123 0.31 15.20 1.05
C ASP A 123 -0.04 13.71 1.06
N PHE A 124 0.80 12.89 1.69
CA PHE A 124 0.55 11.48 1.96
C PHE A 124 1.30 10.97 3.20
N SER A 125 0.82 9.88 3.75
CA SER A 125 1.53 9.11 4.77
C SER A 125 1.69 7.66 4.34
N TYR A 126 2.57 6.92 5.02
CA TYR A 126 2.76 5.50 4.77
C TYR A 126 2.97 4.74 6.09
N SER A 127 2.59 3.46 6.07
CA SER A 127 2.86 2.54 7.15
C SER A 127 4.13 1.73 6.90
N LEU A 128 4.62 1.09 7.94
CA LEU A 128 5.59 0.01 7.84
C LEU A 128 4.86 -1.33 7.66
N ARG A 129 5.62 -2.39 7.34
CA ARG A 129 5.07 -3.71 7.03
C ARG A 129 5.37 -4.74 8.12
N LYS A 130 4.42 -5.64 8.33
CA LYS A 130 4.63 -6.97 8.93
C LYS A 130 4.77 -7.99 7.82
N ILE A 131 5.76 -8.85 7.92
CA ILE A 131 6.03 -9.87 6.90
C ILE A 131 5.43 -11.19 7.33
N TYR A 132 4.71 -11.83 6.41
CA TYR A 132 4.06 -13.11 6.59
C TYR A 132 4.48 -14.11 5.50
N ASP A 133 4.51 -15.39 5.84
CA ASP A 133 4.69 -16.44 4.84
C ASP A 133 3.42 -16.65 3.98
N PRO A 134 3.48 -17.46 2.91
CA PRO A 134 2.30 -17.73 2.07
C PRO A 134 1.10 -18.30 2.84
N SER A 135 1.33 -18.95 3.98
CA SER A 135 0.32 -19.55 4.85
C SER A 135 -0.18 -18.60 5.95
N ARG A 136 0.21 -17.31 5.92
CA ARG A 136 -0.12 -16.27 6.90
C ARG A 136 0.51 -16.46 8.28
N ASN A 137 1.61 -17.19 8.40
CA ASN A 137 2.37 -17.20 9.63
C ASN A 137 3.27 -15.95 9.67
N TYR A 138 3.23 -15.21 10.78
CA TYR A 138 4.07 -14.04 10.99
C TYR A 138 5.56 -14.42 10.99
N ILE A 139 6.37 -13.66 10.28
CA ILE A 139 7.82 -13.84 10.20
C ILE A 139 8.53 -12.75 11.02
N CYS A 140 8.33 -11.49 10.68
CA CYS A 140 9.00 -10.35 11.35
C CYS A 140 8.35 -9.02 10.95
N ASP A 141 8.67 -7.98 11.68
CA ASP A 141 8.48 -6.60 11.25
C ASP A 141 9.54 -6.23 10.21
N ASP A 142 9.13 -5.53 9.14
CA ASP A 142 10.06 -5.01 8.14
C ASP A 142 10.72 -3.73 8.64
N ASN A 143 11.95 -3.84 9.03
CA ASN A 143 12.82 -2.71 9.37
C ASN A 143 13.99 -2.57 8.38
N CYS A 144 13.83 -3.07 7.14
CA CYS A 144 14.94 -3.08 6.19
C CYS A 144 14.60 -2.66 4.76
N GLU A 145 13.33 -2.72 4.33
CA GLU A 145 13.02 -2.46 2.93
C GLU A 145 12.00 -1.33 2.72
N SER A 146 10.77 -1.41 3.24
CA SER A 146 9.75 -0.37 3.03
C SER A 146 9.87 0.74 4.08
N LEU A 147 10.92 1.55 3.99
CA LEU A 147 11.30 2.54 5.01
C LEU A 147 11.05 4.00 4.60
N GLY A 148 10.68 4.25 3.33
CA GLY A 148 10.36 5.57 2.81
C GLY A 148 11.54 6.53 2.77
N LYS A 149 11.69 7.35 3.79
CA LYS A 149 12.74 8.40 3.86
C LYS A 149 14.14 7.87 4.16
N TRP A 150 14.25 6.63 4.58
CA TRP A 150 15.52 6.05 5.01
C TRP A 150 16.04 5.03 4.02
N PRO A 151 17.37 4.93 3.85
CA PRO A 151 17.99 3.97 2.95
C PRO A 151 17.60 2.54 3.29
N ILE A 152 17.27 1.78 2.26
CA ILE A 152 16.86 0.39 2.39
C ILE A 152 18.05 -0.56 2.32
N PHE A 153 17.89 -1.76 2.88
CA PHE A 153 18.81 -2.86 2.67
C PHE A 153 18.63 -3.40 1.24
N MET A 154 19.72 -3.55 0.51
CA MET A 154 19.68 -4.04 -0.87
C MET A 154 20.18 -5.47 -0.99
N SER A 155 21.31 -5.76 -0.33
CA SER A 155 21.93 -7.08 -0.33
C SER A 155 23.11 -7.10 0.64
N ARG A 156 23.69 -8.29 0.86
CA ARG A 156 24.91 -8.44 1.66
C ARG A 156 26.10 -7.63 1.11
N HIS A 157 26.10 -7.36 -0.20
CA HIS A 157 27.19 -6.63 -0.87
C HIS A 157 26.98 -5.12 -0.88
N SER A 158 25.76 -4.65 -0.68
CA SER A 158 25.42 -3.23 -0.63
C SER A 158 24.37 -2.98 0.47
N PRO A 159 24.75 -3.15 1.76
CA PRO A 159 23.79 -3.09 2.87
C PRO A 159 23.15 -1.72 3.08
N HIS A 160 23.77 -0.65 2.58
CA HIS A 160 23.30 0.74 2.73
C HIS A 160 23.35 1.44 1.36
N GLY A 161 22.59 0.91 0.40
CA GLY A 161 22.38 1.62 -0.87
C GLY A 161 21.65 2.93 -0.65
N HIS A 162 21.87 3.91 -1.51
CA HIS A 162 21.09 5.16 -1.53
C HIS A 162 19.71 4.94 -2.18
N GLN A 163 19.09 3.80 -1.94
CA GLN A 163 17.77 3.49 -2.47
C GLN A 163 16.71 3.60 -1.39
N PHE A 164 15.53 4.01 -1.83
CA PHE A 164 14.36 4.27 -1.00
C PHE A 164 13.17 3.52 -1.58
N LEU A 165 12.32 3.02 -0.71
CA LEU A 165 11.11 2.31 -1.11
C LEU A 165 10.00 2.59 -0.11
N ILE A 166 8.78 2.71 -0.63
CA ILE A 166 7.53 2.53 0.09
C ILE A 166 6.72 1.51 -0.71
N ASP A 167 6.29 0.45 -0.05
CA ASP A 167 5.42 -0.55 -0.66
C ASP A 167 4.11 0.06 -1.14
N THR A 168 3.60 -0.39 -2.29
CA THR A 168 2.36 0.07 -2.91
C THR A 168 1.20 0.12 -1.91
N SER A 169 1.03 -0.94 -1.14
CA SER A 169 -0.08 -1.10 -0.18
C SER A 169 0.11 -0.30 1.11
N SER A 170 1.27 0.36 1.29
CA SER A 170 1.56 1.18 2.49
C SER A 170 1.03 2.61 2.41
N PHE A 171 0.71 3.12 1.23
CA PHE A 171 0.38 4.53 1.02
C PHE A 171 -1.05 4.88 1.43
N CYS A 172 -1.20 6.09 2.00
CA CYS A 172 -2.46 6.81 2.13
C CYS A 172 -2.26 8.24 1.61
N PHE A 173 -3.04 8.65 0.62
CA PHE A 173 -2.89 9.91 -0.09
C PHE A 173 -4.05 10.85 0.19
N ARG A 174 -3.78 12.17 0.24
CA ARG A 174 -4.83 13.16 -0.03
C ARG A 174 -5.26 13.06 -1.50
N ARG A 175 -6.57 13.16 -1.76
CA ARG A 175 -7.12 13.08 -3.12
C ARG A 175 -6.42 14.02 -4.09
N GLU A 176 -6.33 15.29 -3.73
CA GLU A 176 -5.77 16.32 -4.62
C GLU A 176 -4.33 15.99 -5.02
N PHE A 177 -3.54 15.44 -4.12
CA PHE A 177 -2.18 15.07 -4.39
C PHE A 177 -2.09 13.85 -5.32
N ILE A 178 -2.82 12.77 -5.00
CA ILE A 178 -2.75 11.56 -5.84
C ILE A 178 -3.33 11.80 -7.24
N GLN A 179 -4.38 12.60 -7.39
CA GLN A 179 -4.91 12.94 -8.70
C GLN A 179 -3.90 13.69 -9.59
N GLN A 180 -3.02 14.48 -9.00
CA GLN A 180 -1.95 15.15 -9.73
C GLN A 180 -0.77 14.23 -10.06
N THR A 181 -0.58 13.15 -9.32
CA THR A 181 0.65 12.33 -9.37
C THR A 181 0.41 10.87 -9.76
N CYS A 182 -0.84 10.39 -9.81
CA CYS A 182 -1.12 8.97 -10.08
C CYS A 182 -0.59 8.48 -11.43
N HIS A 183 -0.42 9.36 -12.42
CA HIS A 183 0.15 9.00 -13.72
C HIS A 183 1.58 8.42 -13.62
N PHE A 184 2.34 8.71 -12.55
CA PHE A 184 3.64 8.09 -12.30
C PHE A 184 3.54 6.61 -11.95
N TRP A 185 2.36 6.11 -11.57
CA TRP A 185 2.13 4.67 -11.42
C TRP A 185 2.06 3.91 -12.76
N HIS A 186 1.93 4.62 -13.87
CA HIS A 186 1.96 4.00 -15.20
C HIS A 186 3.37 3.50 -15.53
N HIS A 187 3.82 2.47 -14.81
CA HIS A 187 5.14 1.89 -14.89
C HIS A 187 5.05 0.36 -14.71
N GLY A 188 5.94 -0.40 -15.34
CA GLY A 188 6.03 -1.84 -15.15
C GLY A 188 6.59 -2.22 -13.78
N TRP A 189 7.36 -3.29 -13.74
CA TRP A 189 8.00 -3.77 -12.50
C TRP A 189 8.76 -2.64 -11.77
N GLY A 190 8.59 -2.57 -10.43
CA GLY A 190 9.16 -1.52 -9.59
C GLY A 190 8.43 -0.18 -9.68
N GLY A 191 7.15 -0.19 -10.03
CA GLY A 191 6.30 0.99 -10.12
C GLY A 191 6.20 1.78 -8.81
N ASP A 192 6.19 1.13 -7.67
CA ASP A 192 6.25 1.72 -6.34
C ASP A 192 7.52 2.56 -6.12
N ARG A 193 8.68 2.03 -6.51
CA ARG A 193 9.96 2.75 -6.48
C ARG A 193 9.96 3.91 -7.46
N HIS A 194 9.48 3.68 -8.69
CA HIS A 194 9.36 4.74 -9.70
C HIS A 194 8.45 5.88 -9.21
N TYR A 195 7.30 5.55 -8.64
CA TYR A 195 6.39 6.54 -8.07
C TYR A 195 7.08 7.35 -6.96
N LEU A 196 7.67 6.68 -5.96
CA LEU A 196 8.33 7.38 -4.86
C LEU A 196 9.40 8.36 -5.36
N TYR A 197 10.27 7.94 -6.29
CA TYR A 197 11.31 8.81 -6.85
C TYR A 197 10.75 9.98 -7.65
N SER A 198 9.58 9.84 -8.25
CA SER A 198 8.93 10.92 -8.99
C SER A 198 8.36 12.02 -8.08
N VAL A 199 8.03 11.67 -6.82
CA VAL A 199 7.33 12.61 -5.91
C VAL A 199 8.12 13.00 -4.67
N LYS A 200 9.11 12.22 -4.20
CA LYS A 200 9.75 12.37 -2.88
C LYS A 200 10.36 13.74 -2.59
N ASP A 201 10.85 14.43 -3.61
CA ASP A 201 11.53 15.73 -3.45
C ASP A 201 10.55 16.91 -3.47
N LYS A 202 9.28 16.68 -3.82
CA LYS A 202 8.23 17.70 -3.93
C LYS A 202 7.12 17.52 -2.91
N ALA A 203 6.89 16.29 -2.46
CA ALA A 203 5.81 15.96 -1.55
C ALA A 203 6.20 16.15 -0.08
N LYS A 204 5.22 16.55 0.73
CA LYS A 204 5.29 16.47 2.18
C LYS A 204 4.76 15.10 2.61
N TYR A 205 5.62 14.24 3.11
CA TYR A 205 5.21 12.90 3.51
C TYR A 205 5.96 12.41 4.74
N ASP A 206 5.38 11.49 5.47
CA ASP A 206 6.00 10.83 6.61
C ASP A 206 5.37 9.47 6.89
N THR A 207 6.07 8.64 7.68
CA THR A 207 5.50 7.40 8.18
C THR A 207 4.62 7.63 9.41
N ASN A 208 3.65 6.72 9.65
CA ASN A 208 2.93 6.66 10.92
C ASN A 208 3.73 5.94 12.02
N GLY A 209 4.93 5.43 11.71
CA GLY A 209 5.81 4.71 12.63
C GLY A 209 5.28 3.34 13.08
N LYS A 210 4.27 2.78 12.42
CA LYS A 210 3.60 1.53 12.81
C LYS A 210 3.62 0.51 11.70
N HIS A 211 3.85 -0.75 12.05
CA HIS A 211 3.75 -1.89 11.16
C HIS A 211 2.28 -2.34 11.07
N THR A 212 1.52 -1.73 10.16
CA THR A 212 0.08 -1.99 10.01
C THR A 212 -0.34 -2.52 8.64
N LEU A 213 0.57 -2.55 7.66
CA LEU A 213 0.40 -3.35 6.47
C LEU A 213 0.91 -4.78 6.73
N CYS A 214 0.11 -5.77 6.44
CA CYS A 214 0.47 -7.19 6.49
C CYS A 214 0.82 -7.64 5.06
N TYR A 215 2.11 -7.80 4.80
CA TYR A 215 2.67 -8.17 3.51
C TYR A 215 2.91 -9.68 3.45
N ARG A 216 2.31 -10.34 2.47
CA ARG A 216 2.45 -11.78 2.25
C ARG A 216 3.55 -12.05 1.23
N LEU A 217 4.52 -12.88 1.61
CA LEU A 217 5.46 -13.42 0.64
C LEU A 217 4.73 -14.35 -0.33
N ASP A 218 5.01 -14.21 -1.63
CA ASP A 218 4.37 -15.03 -2.66
C ASP A 218 4.98 -16.43 -2.81
N GLY A 219 6.15 -16.64 -2.18
CA GLY A 219 6.92 -17.89 -2.30
C GLY A 219 7.66 -18.03 -3.64
N ASN A 220 7.64 -17.01 -4.50
CA ASN A 220 8.36 -17.02 -5.76
C ASN A 220 9.87 -16.81 -5.50
N PRO A 221 10.77 -17.64 -6.07
CA PRO A 221 12.22 -17.50 -5.89
C PRO A 221 12.81 -16.19 -6.46
N ASN A 222 12.07 -15.49 -7.32
CA ASN A 222 12.47 -14.20 -7.87
C ASN A 222 11.97 -12.99 -7.06
N SER A 223 11.17 -13.22 -6.02
CA SER A 223 10.68 -12.21 -5.09
C SER A 223 11.55 -12.15 -3.82
N VAL A 224 11.23 -11.19 -2.95
CA VAL A 224 11.86 -11.10 -1.62
C VAL A 224 11.53 -12.34 -0.79
N THR A 225 12.51 -12.83 -0.03
CA THR A 225 12.40 -14.06 0.75
C THR A 225 12.45 -13.78 2.24
N LYS A 226 12.10 -14.76 3.06
CA LYS A 226 12.27 -14.70 4.51
C LYS A 226 13.71 -14.35 4.90
N GLU A 227 14.68 -14.99 4.27
CA GLU A 227 16.12 -14.79 4.52
C GLU A 227 16.58 -13.37 4.19
N PHE A 228 15.97 -12.75 3.17
CA PHE A 228 16.20 -11.34 2.83
C PHE A 228 15.84 -10.44 4.02
N PHE A 229 14.63 -10.59 4.57
CA PHE A 229 14.18 -9.78 5.70
C PHE A 229 14.95 -10.07 6.99
N GLU A 230 15.24 -11.34 7.28
CA GLU A 230 16.05 -11.70 8.47
C GLU A 230 17.46 -11.10 8.39
N THR A 231 18.09 -11.15 7.22
CA THR A 231 19.43 -10.58 6.99
C THR A 231 19.39 -9.06 7.01
N GLY A 232 18.41 -8.47 6.32
CA GLY A 232 18.24 -7.02 6.23
C GLY A 232 17.95 -6.39 7.60
N ASN A 233 17.03 -6.97 8.36
CA ASN A 233 16.71 -6.51 9.72
C ASN A 233 17.93 -6.56 10.65
N LYS A 234 18.72 -7.64 10.61
CA LYS A 234 19.98 -7.74 11.42
C LYS A 234 20.97 -6.66 11.01
N THR A 235 21.11 -6.40 9.71
CA THR A 235 22.02 -5.37 9.19
C THR A 235 21.57 -3.97 9.62
N GLN A 236 20.29 -3.66 9.49
CA GLN A 236 19.73 -2.37 9.93
C GLN A 236 19.79 -2.21 11.45
N GLN A 237 19.54 -3.29 12.19
CA GLN A 237 19.68 -3.28 13.65
C GLN A 237 21.10 -2.90 14.09
N ALA A 238 22.12 -3.46 13.45
CA ALA A 238 23.50 -3.14 13.72
C ALA A 238 23.85 -1.69 13.35
N TYR A 239 23.38 -1.22 12.16
CA TYR A 239 23.65 0.13 11.67
C TYR A 239 23.01 1.23 12.52
N TYR A 240 21.76 1.04 12.94
CA TYR A 240 21.04 2.01 13.77
C TYR A 240 21.17 1.74 15.28
N GLU A 241 21.99 0.79 15.69
CA GLU A 241 22.15 0.38 17.11
C GLU A 241 20.79 0.09 17.79
N GLY A 242 19.85 -0.47 17.05
CA GLY A 242 18.47 -0.72 17.50
C GLY A 242 17.60 0.52 17.72
N LYS A 243 18.08 1.71 17.32
CA LYS A 243 17.38 3.00 17.49
C LYS A 243 16.82 3.46 16.14
N TYR A 244 15.79 2.81 15.69
CA TYR A 244 15.18 3.08 14.37
C TYR A 244 14.52 4.46 14.32
N PRO A 245 14.95 5.35 13.38
CA PRO A 245 14.39 6.70 13.30
C PRO A 245 12.95 6.72 12.82
N TRP A 246 12.49 5.68 12.06
CA TRP A 246 11.11 5.55 11.60
C TRP A 246 10.12 5.11 12.67
N LEU A 247 10.57 4.65 13.83
CA LEU A 247 9.70 4.30 14.96
C LEU A 247 9.52 5.44 15.98
N LYS A 248 10.19 6.57 15.80
CA LYS A 248 10.19 7.71 16.73
C LYS A 248 9.25 8.84 16.28
N ILE A 249 7.99 8.48 16.00
CA ILE A 249 7.03 9.45 15.44
C ILE A 249 5.85 9.67 16.39
#